data_451e263323d19e05f1169d5ecd5df5bd
#
_entry.id   451e263323d19e05f1169d5ecd5df5bd
#
_cell.length_a   1.000
_cell.length_b   1.000
_cell.length_c   1.000
_cell.angle_alpha   90.00
_cell.angle_beta   90.00
_cell.angle_gamma   90.00
#
_symmetry.space_group_name_H-M   'P 1'
#
loop_
_entity.id
_entity.type
_entity.pdbx_description
1 polymer ?
#
loop_
_entity_poly.entity_id
_entity_poly.type
_entity_poly.pdbx_seq_one_letter_code
_entity_poly.pdbx_strand_id
1 'polypeptide(L)'
;MSTNQKNYCITNVGEFGSFSEKGRVMLKNELGMTGCELSINSVPAGKFTPFVHAHKLNEEIYIIVRGSGLFMVDGEEFDIQEGTIIRVAPKGERAIKAGEEELVYICIQVQVDSLTQATKEDGIILENSKASWM
;
A
#
# COMPACT_ATOMS: atom_id res chain seq x y z
N MET A 1 0.75 28.26 6.83
CA MET A 1 1.82 27.28 6.63
C MET A 1 2.95 27.52 7.62
N SER A 2 3.38 26.49 8.30
CA SER A 2 4.45 26.63 9.29
C SER A 2 5.79 26.88 8.62
N THR A 3 6.55 27.87 9.12
CA THR A 3 7.90 28.15 8.65
C THR A 3 8.92 27.11 9.15
N ASN A 4 8.51 26.25 10.11
CA ASN A 4 9.36 25.24 10.73
C ASN A 4 9.05 23.83 10.23
N GLN A 5 8.44 23.71 9.07
CA GLN A 5 8.07 22.42 8.51
C GLN A 5 9.31 21.61 8.13
N LYS A 6 9.39 20.41 8.64
CA LYS A 6 10.49 19.50 8.32
C LYS A 6 10.24 18.82 6.97
N ASN A 7 11.31 18.30 6.37
CA ASN A 7 11.23 17.58 5.10
C ASN A 7 10.81 16.12 5.26
N TYR A 8 10.35 15.73 6.43
CA TYR A 8 9.91 14.36 6.67
C TYR A 8 8.80 14.30 7.72
N CYS A 9 8.07 13.20 7.70
CA CYS A 9 7.11 12.85 8.75
C CYS A 9 7.25 11.37 9.02
N ILE A 10 7.20 10.95 10.28
CA ILE A 10 7.42 9.56 10.66
C ILE A 10 6.29 9.07 11.56
N THR A 11 5.87 7.83 11.35
CA THR A 11 4.91 7.15 12.22
C THR A 11 5.33 5.69 12.35
N ASN A 12 4.67 4.98 13.24
CA ASN A 12 4.85 3.55 13.41
C ASN A 12 3.47 2.93 13.64
N VAL A 13 3.09 1.98 12.82
CA VAL A 13 1.77 1.35 12.88
C VAL A 13 1.75 0.09 13.76
N GLY A 14 2.89 -0.27 14.33
CA GLY A 14 3.01 -1.48 15.12
C GLY A 14 3.31 -2.71 14.28
N GLU A 15 3.23 -3.88 14.88
CA GLU A 15 3.54 -5.13 14.22
C GLU A 15 2.36 -5.59 13.34
N PHE A 16 2.67 -6.19 12.20
CA PHE A 16 1.64 -6.72 11.31
C PHE A 16 0.94 -7.94 11.91
N GLY A 17 1.59 -8.66 12.81
CA GLY A 17 1.03 -9.88 13.41
C GLY A 17 -0.20 -9.66 14.28
N SER A 18 -0.48 -8.44 14.70
CA SER A 18 -1.65 -8.12 15.52
C SER A 18 -2.48 -7.01 14.89
N PHE A 19 -2.43 -6.90 13.57
CA PHE A 19 -3.04 -5.78 12.87
C PHE A 19 -4.57 -5.87 12.75
N SER A 20 -5.15 -7.06 12.95
CA SER A 20 -6.59 -7.27 12.83
C SER A 20 -7.42 -6.36 13.73
N GLU A 21 -6.90 -5.99 14.90
CA GLU A 21 -7.60 -5.10 15.81
C GLU A 21 -7.76 -3.69 15.26
N LYS A 22 -6.88 -3.30 14.37
CA LYS A 22 -6.89 -1.96 13.75
C LYS A 22 -7.75 -1.90 12.50
N GLY A 23 -7.90 -3.04 11.79
CA GLY A 23 -8.64 -3.15 10.55
C GLY A 23 -7.97 -2.45 9.40
N ARG A 24 -8.04 -1.13 9.35
CA ARG A 24 -7.45 -0.32 8.28
C ARG A 24 -6.81 0.94 8.85
N VAL A 25 -5.61 1.25 8.40
CA VAL A 25 -4.91 2.49 8.73
C VAL A 25 -4.59 3.22 7.44
N MET A 26 -5.09 4.46 7.30
CA MET A 26 -4.86 5.31 6.13
C MET A 26 -3.77 6.31 6.49
N LEU A 27 -2.75 6.46 5.64
CA LEU A 27 -1.55 7.20 6.00
C LEU A 27 -1.31 8.48 5.22
N LYS A 28 -2.06 8.74 4.15
CA LYS A 28 -1.84 9.93 3.34
C LYS A 28 -1.89 11.21 4.18
N ASN A 29 -2.98 11.41 4.91
CA ASN A 29 -3.14 12.63 5.69
C ASN A 29 -2.20 12.65 6.90
N GLU A 30 -2.03 11.54 7.57
CA GLU A 30 -1.16 11.45 8.74
C GLU A 30 0.30 11.79 8.40
N LEU A 31 0.77 11.32 7.26
CA LEU A 31 2.15 11.57 6.84
C LEU A 31 2.30 12.79 5.93
N GLY A 32 1.21 13.45 5.58
CA GLY A 32 1.26 14.59 4.67
C GLY A 32 1.66 14.21 3.25
N MET A 33 1.28 13.02 2.80
CA MET A 33 1.62 12.56 1.46
C MET A 33 0.81 13.31 0.41
N THR A 34 1.42 13.59 -0.70
CA THR A 34 0.78 14.36 -1.78
C THR A 34 0.61 13.58 -3.08
N GLY A 35 1.38 12.51 -3.26
CA GLY A 35 1.42 11.78 -4.53
C GLY A 35 0.70 10.44 -4.51
N CYS A 36 0.35 9.91 -3.36
CA CYS A 36 -0.34 8.64 -3.27
C CYS A 36 -1.10 8.53 -1.96
N GLU A 37 -2.00 7.56 -1.88
CA GLU A 37 -2.59 7.12 -0.63
C GLU A 37 -2.01 5.75 -0.29
N LEU A 38 -1.48 5.60 0.90
CA LEU A 38 -0.96 4.34 1.40
C LEU A 38 -1.83 3.90 2.56
N SER A 39 -2.30 2.67 2.52
CA SER A 39 -3.07 2.10 3.61
C SER A 39 -2.52 0.73 3.99
N ILE A 40 -2.71 0.38 5.25
CA ILE A 40 -2.41 -0.96 5.74
C ILE A 40 -3.73 -1.55 6.17
N ASN A 41 -4.01 -2.75 5.70
CA ASN A 41 -5.32 -3.35 5.83
C ASN A 41 -5.18 -4.76 6.36
N SER A 42 -6.13 -5.17 7.21
CA SER A 42 -6.21 -6.55 7.62
C SER A 42 -7.59 -7.11 7.30
N VAL A 43 -7.61 -8.39 6.92
CA VAL A 43 -8.83 -9.15 6.71
C VAL A 43 -8.75 -10.35 7.67
N PRO A 44 -9.69 -10.48 8.61
CA PRO A 44 -9.66 -11.61 9.53
C PRO A 44 -9.73 -12.95 8.80
N ALA A 45 -9.22 -14.00 9.43
CA ALA A 45 -9.23 -15.35 8.88
C ALA A 45 -10.59 -15.73 8.32
N GLY A 46 -10.62 -16.22 7.10
CA GLY A 46 -11.83 -16.67 6.42
C GLY A 46 -12.79 -15.58 5.96
N LYS A 47 -12.49 -14.33 6.27
CA LYS A 47 -13.35 -13.21 5.88
C LYS A 47 -12.90 -12.63 4.53
N PHE A 48 -13.72 -11.74 3.99
CA PHE A 48 -13.45 -11.12 2.70
C PHE A 48 -14.04 -9.71 2.66
N THR A 49 -13.54 -8.90 1.74
CA THR A 49 -14.14 -7.58 1.51
C THR A 49 -15.52 -7.77 0.88
N PRO A 50 -16.56 -7.10 1.40
CA PRO A 50 -17.94 -7.43 1.03
C PRO A 50 -18.40 -6.90 -0.33
N PHE A 51 -17.50 -6.37 -1.15
CA PHE A 51 -17.86 -5.80 -2.45
C PHE A 51 -16.69 -5.93 -3.41
N VAL A 52 -17.00 -5.93 -4.69
CA VAL A 52 -16.04 -5.79 -5.78
C VAL A 52 -15.99 -4.32 -6.14
N HIS A 53 -14.80 -3.76 -6.33
CA HIS A 53 -14.69 -2.35 -6.69
C HIS A 53 -13.64 -2.12 -7.78
N ALA A 54 -13.69 -0.94 -8.36
CA ALA A 54 -12.75 -0.46 -9.35
C ALA A 54 -12.52 1.03 -9.08
N HIS A 55 -11.57 1.63 -9.77
CA HIS A 55 -11.28 3.05 -9.64
C HIS A 55 -11.44 3.76 -10.98
N LYS A 56 -11.65 5.06 -10.92
CA LYS A 56 -11.75 5.88 -12.12
C LYS A 56 -10.39 6.30 -12.64
N LEU A 57 -9.50 6.71 -11.75
CA LEU A 57 -8.22 7.32 -12.11
C LEU A 57 -7.00 6.59 -11.57
N ASN A 58 -7.15 5.86 -10.47
CA ASN A 58 -6.00 5.37 -9.74
C ASN A 58 -5.73 3.90 -10.00
N GLU A 59 -4.48 3.57 -10.24
CA GLU A 59 -4.02 2.18 -10.13
C GLU A 59 -3.76 1.89 -8.66
N GLU A 60 -3.81 0.63 -8.28
CA GLU A 60 -3.50 0.20 -6.92
C GLU A 60 -2.44 -0.87 -6.94
N ILE A 61 -1.53 -0.80 -5.97
CA ILE A 61 -0.53 -1.83 -5.74
C ILE A 61 -0.85 -2.48 -4.40
N TYR A 62 -1.02 -3.79 -4.40
CA TYR A 62 -1.26 -4.58 -3.20
C TYR A 62 0.00 -5.35 -2.87
N ILE A 63 0.47 -5.23 -1.64
CA ILE A 63 1.66 -5.93 -1.16
C ILE A 63 1.23 -6.78 0.03
N ILE A 64 1.27 -8.10 -0.13
CA ILE A 64 0.86 -9.01 0.94
C ILE A 64 2.03 -9.16 1.90
N VAL A 65 1.84 -8.70 3.14
CA VAL A 65 2.91 -8.71 4.14
C VAL A 65 2.73 -9.78 5.20
N ARG A 66 1.54 -10.42 5.26
CA ARG A 66 1.29 -11.51 6.21
C ARG A 66 0.08 -12.32 5.77
N GLY A 67 0.17 -13.63 5.94
CA GLY A 67 -0.94 -14.53 5.65
C GLY A 67 -1.03 -14.93 4.20
N SER A 68 -2.14 -15.57 3.86
CA SER A 68 -2.44 -16.04 2.51
C SER A 68 -3.94 -15.90 2.26
N GLY A 69 -4.34 -16.03 1.01
CA GLY A 69 -5.75 -15.92 0.65
C GLY A 69 -5.98 -16.02 -0.84
N LEU A 70 -7.07 -15.39 -1.28
CA LEU A 70 -7.45 -15.32 -2.70
C LEU A 70 -7.61 -13.88 -3.11
N PHE A 71 -7.25 -13.59 -4.34
CA PHE A 71 -7.45 -12.29 -4.97
C PHE A 71 -8.18 -12.51 -6.29
N MET A 72 -9.13 -11.64 -6.59
CA MET A 72 -9.88 -11.71 -7.83
C MET A 72 -9.74 -10.41 -8.60
N VAL A 73 -9.48 -10.51 -9.90
CA VAL A 73 -9.53 -9.38 -10.81
C VAL A 73 -10.29 -9.80 -12.06
N ASP A 74 -11.35 -9.07 -12.39
CA ASP A 74 -12.16 -9.31 -13.59
C ASP A 74 -12.62 -10.77 -13.73
N GLY A 75 -12.97 -11.38 -12.61
CA GLY A 75 -13.43 -12.75 -12.57
C GLY A 75 -12.35 -13.81 -12.49
N GLU A 76 -11.09 -13.45 -12.67
CA GLU A 76 -9.98 -14.40 -12.48
C GLU A 76 -9.59 -14.44 -11.01
N GLU A 77 -9.47 -15.63 -10.47
CA GLU A 77 -9.06 -15.82 -9.07
C GLU A 77 -7.70 -16.50 -9.01
N PHE A 78 -6.88 -16.05 -8.08
CA PHE A 78 -5.55 -16.63 -7.88
C PHE A 78 -5.15 -16.55 -6.42
N ASP A 79 -4.28 -17.49 -6.02
CA ASP A 79 -3.76 -17.55 -4.67
C ASP A 79 -2.77 -16.43 -4.41
N ILE A 80 -2.82 -15.89 -3.20
CA ILE A 80 -1.87 -14.88 -2.74
C ILE A 80 -1.29 -15.29 -1.39
N GLN A 81 -0.07 -14.83 -1.12
CA GLN A 81 0.63 -15.13 0.12
C GLN A 81 1.63 -14.02 0.42
N GLU A 82 2.27 -14.13 1.58
CA GLU A 82 3.33 -13.19 1.95
C GLU A 82 4.34 -13.05 0.82
N GLY A 83 4.62 -11.82 0.44
CA GLY A 83 5.53 -11.50 -0.66
C GLY A 83 4.86 -11.31 -2.01
N THR A 84 3.59 -11.68 -2.17
CA THR A 84 2.86 -11.43 -3.41
C THR A 84 2.64 -9.93 -3.58
N ILE A 85 2.92 -9.44 -4.79
CA ILE A 85 2.70 -8.03 -5.13
C ILE A 85 1.84 -7.99 -6.39
N ILE A 86 0.75 -7.22 -6.34
CA ILE A 86 -0.21 -7.15 -7.45
C ILE A 86 -0.43 -5.70 -7.81
N ARG A 87 -0.29 -5.36 -9.09
CA ARG A 87 -0.76 -4.07 -9.59
C ARG A 87 -2.09 -4.29 -10.30
N VAL A 88 -3.09 -3.49 -9.93
CA VAL A 88 -4.41 -3.51 -10.58
C VAL A 88 -4.64 -2.18 -11.26
N ALA A 89 -4.92 -2.22 -12.57
CA ALA A 89 -5.27 -1.04 -13.34
C ALA A 89 -6.60 -0.44 -12.81
N PRO A 90 -6.85 0.85 -13.04
CA PRO A 90 -8.06 1.48 -12.49
C PRO A 90 -9.34 0.71 -12.77
N LYS A 91 -9.54 0.25 -13.98
CA LYS A 91 -10.80 -0.42 -14.38
C LYS A 91 -10.91 -1.87 -13.91
N GLY A 92 -9.83 -2.47 -13.40
CA GLY A 92 -9.87 -3.85 -12.93
C GLY A 92 -10.86 -3.99 -11.77
N GLU A 93 -11.80 -4.92 -11.90
CA GLU A 93 -12.78 -5.19 -10.85
C GLU A 93 -12.18 -6.20 -9.89
N ARG A 94 -11.93 -5.77 -8.64
CA ARG A 94 -11.12 -6.56 -7.70
C ARG A 94 -11.82 -6.81 -6.39
N ALA A 95 -11.42 -7.92 -5.75
CA ALA A 95 -11.83 -8.29 -4.42
C ALA A 95 -10.75 -9.17 -3.78
N ILE A 96 -10.74 -9.23 -2.44
CA ILE A 96 -9.72 -9.97 -1.70
C ILE A 96 -10.38 -10.76 -0.56
N LYS A 97 -9.83 -11.94 -0.29
CA LYS A 97 -10.31 -12.83 0.76
C LYS A 97 -9.11 -13.39 1.52
N ALA A 98 -9.23 -13.42 2.86
CA ALA A 98 -8.25 -14.09 3.70
C ALA A 98 -8.45 -15.61 3.68
N GLY A 99 -7.36 -16.34 3.82
CA GLY A 99 -7.38 -17.78 3.98
C GLY A 99 -7.62 -18.19 5.42
N GLU A 100 -6.88 -19.20 5.90
CA GLU A 100 -7.05 -19.73 7.24
C GLU A 100 -6.48 -18.84 8.33
N GLU A 101 -5.65 -17.87 7.94
CA GLU A 101 -5.05 -16.90 8.86
C GLU A 101 -5.45 -15.48 8.48
N GLU A 102 -5.24 -14.56 9.41
CA GLU A 102 -5.36 -13.14 9.13
C GLU A 102 -4.49 -12.76 7.94
N LEU A 103 -5.06 -11.99 7.03
CA LEU A 103 -4.34 -11.46 5.88
C LEU A 103 -4.06 -9.99 6.11
N VAL A 104 -2.80 -9.59 6.02
CA VAL A 104 -2.41 -8.17 6.14
C VAL A 104 -1.74 -7.75 4.85
N TYR A 105 -2.17 -6.63 4.30
CA TYR A 105 -1.60 -6.11 3.07
C TYR A 105 -1.49 -4.59 3.10
N ILE A 106 -0.50 -4.10 2.37
CA ILE A 106 -0.32 -2.68 2.11
C ILE A 106 -0.95 -2.40 0.75
N CYS A 107 -1.74 -1.34 0.67
CA CYS A 107 -2.30 -0.88 -0.59
C CYS A 107 -1.81 0.52 -0.88
N ILE A 108 -1.24 0.71 -2.07
CA ILE A 108 -0.79 2.02 -2.53
C ILE A 108 -1.66 2.42 -3.70
N GLN A 109 -2.30 3.56 -3.58
CA GLN A 109 -3.19 4.09 -4.60
C GLN A 109 -2.55 5.33 -5.19
N VAL A 110 -2.36 5.36 -6.52
CA VAL A 110 -1.69 6.47 -7.20
C VAL A 110 -2.34 6.67 -8.57
N GLN A 111 -2.43 7.93 -8.99
CA GLN A 111 -3.01 8.23 -10.29
C GLN A 111 -2.20 7.57 -11.41
N VAL A 112 -2.89 6.88 -12.31
CA VAL A 112 -2.25 6.18 -13.42
C VAL A 112 -1.44 7.17 -14.28
N ASP A 113 -0.26 6.74 -14.73
CA ASP A 113 0.65 7.52 -15.57
C ASP A 113 1.18 8.81 -14.94
N SER A 114 1.08 8.96 -13.61
CA SER A 114 1.51 10.18 -12.94
C SER A 114 3.02 10.25 -12.69
N LEU A 115 3.71 9.12 -12.70
CA LEU A 115 5.16 9.11 -12.54
C LEU A 115 5.81 9.28 -13.91
N THR A 116 6.30 10.49 -14.17
CA THR A 116 6.86 10.85 -15.49
C THR A 116 8.39 10.88 -15.53
N GLN A 117 9.05 10.71 -14.37
CA GLN A 117 10.51 10.73 -14.26
C GLN A 117 10.98 9.45 -13.58
N ALA A 118 12.02 8.84 -14.16
CA ALA A 118 12.68 7.72 -13.52
C ALA A 118 13.50 8.21 -12.33
N THR A 119 13.67 7.37 -11.30
CA THR A 119 14.44 7.70 -10.11
C THR A 119 15.85 8.19 -10.47
N LYS A 120 16.46 7.62 -11.50
CA LYS A 120 17.80 8.01 -11.95
C LYS A 120 17.85 9.45 -12.44
N GLU A 121 16.77 9.97 -13.01
CA GLU A 121 16.71 11.34 -13.51
C GLU A 121 16.30 12.34 -12.44
N ASP A 122 15.50 11.92 -11.47
CA ASP A 122 15.01 12.77 -10.40
C ASP A 122 15.93 12.78 -9.19
N GLY A 123 16.58 11.65 -8.90
CA GLY A 123 17.44 11.52 -7.74
C GLY A 123 18.77 12.25 -7.93
N ILE A 124 19.28 12.86 -6.88
CA ILE A 124 20.58 13.52 -6.87
C ILE A 124 21.42 13.01 -5.73
N ILE A 125 22.71 12.77 -6.00
CA ILE A 125 23.66 12.34 -4.98
C ILE A 125 24.35 13.59 -4.43
N LEU A 126 24.34 13.70 -3.10
CA LEU A 126 24.94 14.83 -2.40
C LEU A 126 26.29 14.38 -1.83
N GLU A 127 27.38 14.72 -2.51
CA GLU A 127 28.72 14.23 -2.15
C GLU A 127 29.24 14.80 -0.85
N ASN A 128 28.79 16.00 -0.47
CA ASN A 128 29.26 16.69 0.74
C ASN A 128 28.39 16.42 1.97
N SER A 129 27.37 15.60 1.82
CA SER A 129 26.48 15.25 2.93
C SER A 129 26.72 13.81 3.34
N LYS A 130 26.75 13.53 4.63
CA LYS A 130 26.98 12.18 5.15
C LYS A 130 26.10 11.92 6.36
N ALA A 131 25.71 10.66 6.53
CA ALA A 131 25.10 10.22 7.77
C ALA A 131 26.21 9.96 8.81
N SER A 132 25.83 9.94 10.09
CA SER A 132 26.82 9.77 11.16
C SER A 132 27.55 8.42 11.13
N TRP A 133 26.99 7.42 10.45
CA TRP A 133 27.58 6.08 10.37
C TRP A 133 28.48 5.85 9.15
N MET A 134 28.71 6.87 8.34
CA MET A 134 29.56 6.79 7.14
C MET A 134 31.00 7.20 7.40
#